data_0071ad81d141e9da62fb40a78569778a
#
_entry.id   0071ad81d141e9da62fb40a78569778a
#
_cell.length_a   1.000
_cell.length_b   1.000
_cell.length_c   1.000
_cell.angle_alpha   90.00
_cell.angle_beta   90.00
_cell.angle_gamma   90.00
#
_symmetry.space_group_name_H-M   'P 1'
#
loop_
_entity.id
_entity.type
_entity.pdbx_description
1 polymer ?
#
loop_
_entity_poly.entity_id
_entity_poly.type
_entity_poly.pdbx_seq_one_letter_code
_entity_poly.pdbx_strand_id
1 'polypeptide(L)'
;MRILVVEDDTQLAEVLSEVLTRRQYVVDIAQDGEAAWNSVESIKYDLLLLDVTLPKLDGIRFCQRLRTIQANNPAHRNSAAPVLMLTARDTVADKITGLDAGADDYVAKPFDLEELMARIRALLRRGSSATTLSLCWGSLLLNPSTYEATYDDKPLALTPKEYAILELLVANGRRVLSRSSIIEQVWSTDDSPVEETVRSHIKSLRQKLKFSGAAEDFIETVHGLGYRLK
;
A
#
# COMPACT_ATOMS: atom_id res chain seq x y z
N MET A 1 -0.71 0.26 -3.56
CA MET A 1 -0.83 0.37 -2.09
C MET A 1 0.21 -0.52 -1.43
N ARG A 2 0.86 -0.04 -0.36
CA ARG A 2 1.95 -0.76 0.33
C ARG A 2 1.53 -1.16 1.74
N ILE A 3 1.72 -2.43 2.09
CA ILE A 3 1.30 -3.03 3.36
C ILE A 3 2.55 -3.52 4.09
N LEU A 4 2.66 -3.20 5.38
CA LEU A 4 3.64 -3.82 6.26
C LEU A 4 2.97 -4.97 7.02
N VAL A 5 3.52 -6.18 6.89
CA VAL A 5 3.13 -7.36 7.66
C VAL A 5 4.15 -7.52 8.79
N VAL A 6 3.68 -7.45 10.03
CA VAL A 6 4.50 -7.63 11.22
C VAL A 6 4.07 -8.90 11.93
N GLU A 7 4.84 -9.96 11.76
CA GLU A 7 4.52 -11.32 12.19
C GLU A 7 5.80 -12.08 12.45
N ASP A 8 5.95 -12.69 13.61
CA ASP A 8 7.14 -13.47 13.98
C ASP A 8 7.09 -14.93 13.48
N ASP A 9 5.90 -15.46 13.22
CA ASP A 9 5.74 -16.72 12.50
C ASP A 9 6.06 -16.52 11.00
N THR A 10 7.26 -16.98 10.61
CA THR A 10 7.75 -16.85 9.23
C THR A 10 6.82 -17.50 8.21
N GLN A 11 6.22 -18.65 8.54
CA GLN A 11 5.33 -19.36 7.61
C GLN A 11 4.05 -18.56 7.38
N LEU A 12 3.46 -18.02 8.44
CA LEU A 12 2.27 -17.18 8.33
C LEU A 12 2.58 -15.87 7.60
N ALA A 13 3.72 -15.24 7.88
CA ALA A 13 4.17 -14.02 7.19
C ALA A 13 4.34 -14.24 5.68
N GLU A 14 4.93 -15.36 5.27
CA GLU A 14 5.09 -15.74 3.86
C GLU A 14 3.74 -15.98 3.18
N VAL A 15 2.81 -16.72 3.81
CA VAL A 15 1.47 -16.95 3.28
C VAL A 15 0.71 -15.64 3.10
N LEU A 16 0.75 -14.75 4.10
CA LEU A 16 0.13 -13.43 4.02
C LEU A 16 0.73 -12.60 2.89
N SER A 17 2.06 -12.59 2.79
CA SER A 17 2.77 -11.87 1.73
C SER A 17 2.39 -12.39 0.34
N GLU A 18 2.32 -13.71 0.15
CA GLU A 18 1.91 -14.29 -1.13
C GLU A 18 0.48 -13.90 -1.51
N VAL A 19 -0.47 -14.04 -0.57
CA VAL A 19 -1.88 -13.73 -0.81
C VAL A 19 -2.07 -12.24 -1.13
N LEU A 20 -1.40 -11.35 -0.40
CA LEU A 20 -1.46 -9.91 -0.62
C LEU A 20 -0.80 -9.51 -1.93
N THR A 21 0.35 -10.10 -2.27
CA THR A 21 1.06 -9.82 -3.52
C THR A 21 0.26 -10.29 -4.74
N ARG A 22 -0.43 -11.43 -4.65
CA ARG A 22 -1.37 -11.88 -5.69
C ARG A 22 -2.53 -10.89 -5.90
N ARG A 23 -2.90 -10.13 -4.85
CA ARG A 23 -3.90 -9.04 -4.90
C ARG A 23 -3.27 -7.68 -5.22
N GLN A 24 -2.02 -7.68 -5.73
CA GLN A 24 -1.29 -6.52 -6.25
C GLN A 24 -0.90 -5.48 -5.18
N TYR A 25 -0.89 -5.84 -3.92
CA TYR A 25 -0.27 -5.04 -2.86
C TYR A 25 1.25 -5.17 -2.91
N VAL A 26 1.95 -4.11 -2.58
CA VAL A 26 3.39 -4.16 -2.25
C VAL A 26 3.48 -4.55 -0.78
N VAL A 27 4.23 -5.60 -0.48
CA VAL A 27 4.31 -6.15 0.88
C VAL A 27 5.74 -6.11 1.36
N ASP A 28 5.94 -5.56 2.54
CA ASP A 28 7.17 -5.71 3.31
C ASP A 28 6.86 -6.53 4.56
N ILE A 29 7.81 -7.33 5.02
CA ILE A 29 7.68 -8.18 6.21
C ILE A 29 8.65 -7.69 7.27
N ALA A 30 8.18 -7.63 8.51
CA ALA A 30 9.00 -7.45 9.70
C ALA A 30 8.70 -8.57 10.71
N GLN A 31 9.72 -9.22 11.25
CA GLN A 31 9.58 -10.36 12.15
C GLN A 31 9.51 -9.98 13.64
N ASP A 32 9.67 -8.71 13.96
CA ASP A 32 9.57 -8.18 15.32
C ASP A 32 9.18 -6.70 15.32
N GLY A 33 8.76 -6.19 16.46
CA GLY A 33 8.29 -4.82 16.59
C GLY A 33 9.37 -3.75 16.40
N GLU A 34 10.67 -4.06 16.62
CA GLU A 34 11.76 -3.11 16.36
C GLU A 34 12.09 -3.04 14.86
N ALA A 35 12.12 -4.18 14.18
CA ALA A 35 12.24 -4.23 12.73
C ALA A 35 11.08 -3.48 12.05
N ALA A 36 9.85 -3.67 12.54
CA ALA A 36 8.68 -2.92 12.09
C ALA A 36 8.83 -1.41 12.34
N TRP A 37 9.40 -1.02 13.48
CA TRP A 37 9.64 0.39 13.80
C TRP A 37 10.61 1.04 12.81
N ASN A 38 11.72 0.39 12.51
CA ASN A 38 12.69 0.85 11.51
C ASN A 38 12.05 1.00 10.12
N SER A 39 11.13 0.08 9.78
CA SER A 39 10.39 0.14 8.51
C SER A 39 9.48 1.37 8.44
N VAL A 40 8.69 1.66 9.48
CA VAL A 40 7.79 2.83 9.48
C VAL A 40 8.52 4.17 9.58
N GLU A 41 9.76 4.20 10.10
CA GLU A 41 10.61 5.38 10.04
C GLU A 41 11.13 5.67 8.62
N SER A 42 11.36 4.64 7.83
CA SER A 42 11.95 4.73 6.49
C SER A 42 10.91 4.84 5.38
N ILE A 43 9.80 4.13 5.51
CA ILE A 43 8.82 3.89 4.44
C ILE A 43 7.43 4.35 4.89
N LYS A 44 6.64 4.87 3.94
CA LYS A 44 5.21 5.14 4.15
C LYS A 44 4.40 3.91 3.76
N TYR A 45 3.52 3.48 4.65
CA TYR A 45 2.59 2.38 4.42
C TYR A 45 1.15 2.87 4.34
N ASP A 46 0.34 2.17 3.55
CA ASP A 46 -1.09 2.42 3.42
C ASP A 46 -1.90 1.62 4.45
N LEU A 47 -1.32 0.53 4.99
CA LEU A 47 -1.90 -0.31 6.04
C LEU A 47 -0.81 -1.11 6.73
N LEU A 48 -1.00 -1.37 8.03
CA LEU A 48 -0.17 -2.29 8.81
C LEU A 48 -1.03 -3.49 9.24
N LEU A 49 -0.54 -4.71 8.96
CA LEU A 49 -1.01 -5.95 9.60
C LEU A 49 -0.06 -6.24 10.75
N LEU A 50 -0.55 -6.24 11.96
CA LEU A 50 0.29 -6.24 13.16
C LEU A 50 -0.12 -7.36 14.11
N ASP A 51 0.75 -8.35 14.30
CA ASP A 51 0.52 -9.30 15.39
C ASP A 51 0.63 -8.58 16.74
N VAL A 52 -0.22 -8.96 17.65
CA VAL A 52 -0.20 -8.49 19.05
C VAL A 52 1.00 -9.06 19.79
N THR A 53 1.31 -10.35 19.58
CA THR A 53 2.35 -11.05 20.31
C THR A 53 3.66 -11.08 19.50
N LEU A 54 4.44 -10.02 19.63
CA LEU A 54 5.72 -9.87 18.92
C LEU A 54 6.90 -9.85 19.90
N PRO A 55 8.06 -10.36 19.48
CA PRO A 55 9.29 -10.20 20.24
C PRO A 55 9.77 -8.73 20.21
N LYS A 56 10.61 -8.37 21.17
CA LYS A 56 11.23 -7.04 21.41
C LYS A 56 10.22 -5.94 21.73
N LEU A 57 9.37 -5.55 20.80
CA LEU A 57 8.31 -4.56 20.98
C LEU A 57 6.97 -5.19 20.62
N ASP A 58 6.09 -5.42 21.60
CA ASP A 58 4.77 -6.00 21.37
C ASP A 58 3.87 -5.09 20.53
N GLY A 59 2.91 -5.70 19.82
CA GLY A 59 2.07 -4.98 18.86
C GLY A 59 1.20 -3.89 19.47
N ILE A 60 0.75 -4.06 20.73
CA ILE A 60 -0.05 -3.04 21.43
C ILE A 60 0.81 -1.80 21.68
N ARG A 61 2.00 -1.99 22.25
CA ARG A 61 2.95 -0.89 22.51
C ARG A 61 3.43 -0.24 21.22
N PHE A 62 3.68 -1.04 20.17
CA PHE A 62 3.99 -0.51 18.85
C PHE A 62 2.88 0.43 18.36
N CYS A 63 1.62 -0.01 18.39
CA CYS A 63 0.48 0.79 17.96
C CYS A 63 0.34 2.08 18.76
N GLN A 64 0.37 2.01 20.09
CA GLN A 64 0.34 3.19 20.97
C GLN A 64 1.44 4.19 20.63
N ARG A 65 2.68 3.69 20.46
CA ARG A 65 3.82 4.51 20.09
C ARG A 65 3.61 5.19 18.74
N LEU A 66 3.07 4.46 17.75
CA LEU A 66 2.80 4.99 16.41
C LEU A 66 1.73 6.10 16.45
N ARG A 67 0.69 5.95 17.27
CA ARG A 67 -0.40 6.95 17.40
C ARG A 67 0.02 8.20 18.17
N THR A 68 0.95 8.09 19.11
CA THR A 68 1.39 9.21 19.97
C THR A 68 2.65 9.90 19.48
N ILE A 69 3.19 9.50 18.34
CA ILE A 69 4.47 9.99 17.83
C ILE A 69 4.41 11.46 17.41
N GLN A 70 5.44 12.23 17.76
CA GLN A 70 5.53 13.65 17.44
C GLN A 70 5.82 13.90 15.95
N ALA A 71 5.38 15.04 15.43
CA ALA A 71 5.48 15.40 14.01
C ALA A 71 6.93 15.50 13.47
N ASN A 72 7.91 15.66 14.35
CA ASN A 72 9.33 15.71 13.98
C ASN A 72 9.97 14.34 13.76
N ASN A 73 9.29 13.25 14.14
CA ASN A 73 9.79 11.89 13.92
C ASN A 73 9.40 11.39 12.51
N PRO A 74 10.32 10.75 11.76
CA PRO A 74 10.01 10.19 10.43
C PRO A 74 8.82 9.22 10.39
N ALA A 75 8.62 8.42 11.44
CA ALA A 75 7.50 7.48 11.53
C ALA A 75 6.12 8.17 11.61
N HIS A 76 6.05 9.48 11.94
CA HIS A 76 4.80 10.26 11.98
C HIS A 76 4.01 10.18 10.67
N ARG A 77 4.68 10.00 9.53
CA ARG A 77 4.01 9.78 8.23
C ARG A 77 3.06 8.58 8.22
N ASN A 78 3.25 7.64 9.14
CA ASN A 78 2.45 6.42 9.32
C ASN A 78 1.48 6.51 10.51
N SER A 79 1.47 7.61 11.27
CA SER A 79 0.64 7.75 12.48
C SER A 79 -0.87 7.65 12.20
N ALA A 80 -1.30 7.97 10.99
CA ALA A 80 -2.69 7.85 10.53
C ALA A 80 -2.93 6.62 9.65
N ALA A 81 -1.90 5.79 9.38
CA ALA A 81 -2.07 4.57 8.61
C ALA A 81 -2.99 3.59 9.37
N PRO A 82 -3.97 2.96 8.71
CA PRO A 82 -4.81 1.95 9.33
C PRO A 82 -3.97 0.79 9.88
N VAL A 83 -4.30 0.34 11.09
CA VAL A 83 -3.69 -0.82 11.74
C VAL A 83 -4.75 -1.89 11.94
N LEU A 84 -4.54 -3.06 11.32
CA LEU A 84 -5.31 -4.26 11.53
C LEU A 84 -4.52 -5.21 12.43
N MET A 85 -4.98 -5.40 13.65
CA MET A 85 -4.32 -6.31 14.59
C MET A 85 -4.69 -7.77 14.30
N LEU A 86 -3.68 -8.64 14.27
CA LEU A 86 -3.82 -10.09 14.27
C LEU A 86 -3.55 -10.58 15.69
N THR A 87 -4.40 -11.43 16.24
CA THR A 87 -4.25 -11.85 17.63
C THR A 87 -4.70 -13.29 17.87
N ALA A 88 -3.91 -14.03 18.63
CA ALA A 88 -4.32 -15.33 19.17
C ALA A 88 -5.29 -15.18 20.36
N ARG A 89 -5.49 -13.94 20.86
CA ARG A 89 -6.34 -13.63 22.00
C ARG A 89 -7.71 -13.23 21.47
N ASP A 90 -8.74 -14.02 21.80
CA ASP A 90 -10.12 -13.80 21.33
C ASP A 90 -11.05 -13.23 22.41
N THR A 91 -10.53 -12.96 23.61
CA THR A 91 -11.35 -12.40 24.68
C THR A 91 -11.80 -10.97 24.37
N VAL A 92 -12.96 -10.60 24.87
CA VAL A 92 -13.50 -9.23 24.71
C VAL A 92 -12.52 -8.19 25.30
N ALA A 93 -11.86 -8.52 26.41
CA ALA A 93 -10.89 -7.63 27.05
C ALA A 93 -9.66 -7.35 26.18
N ASP A 94 -9.14 -8.37 25.50
CA ASP A 94 -7.99 -8.21 24.60
C ASP A 94 -8.36 -7.33 23.39
N LYS A 95 -9.56 -7.51 22.85
CA LYS A 95 -10.08 -6.71 21.73
C LYS A 95 -10.23 -5.23 22.12
N ILE A 96 -10.77 -4.96 23.30
CA ILE A 96 -10.89 -3.59 23.83
C ILE A 96 -9.48 -2.97 23.97
N THR A 97 -8.54 -3.71 24.57
CA THR A 97 -7.16 -3.22 24.75
C THR A 97 -6.48 -2.87 23.41
N GLY A 98 -6.69 -3.68 22.37
CA GLY A 98 -6.14 -3.40 21.04
C GLY A 98 -6.75 -2.16 20.39
N LEU A 99 -8.07 -2.00 20.48
CA LEU A 99 -8.78 -0.81 19.96
C LEU A 99 -8.40 0.46 20.74
N ASP A 100 -8.31 0.40 22.07
CA ASP A 100 -7.87 1.50 22.92
C ASP A 100 -6.41 1.90 22.65
N ALA A 101 -5.58 0.96 22.18
CA ALA A 101 -4.23 1.23 21.73
C ALA A 101 -4.17 1.99 20.38
N GLY A 102 -5.31 2.17 19.70
CA GLY A 102 -5.44 2.90 18.45
C GLY A 102 -5.44 2.02 17.21
N ALA A 103 -5.70 0.71 17.34
CA ALA A 103 -5.98 -0.13 16.18
C ALA A 103 -7.33 0.24 15.55
N ASP A 104 -7.45 0.09 14.23
CA ASP A 104 -8.67 0.41 13.48
C ASP A 104 -9.61 -0.79 13.34
N ASP A 105 -9.07 -2.01 13.40
CA ASP A 105 -9.81 -3.27 13.43
C ASP A 105 -8.89 -4.40 13.96
N TYR A 106 -9.46 -5.57 14.20
CA TYR A 106 -8.71 -6.75 14.64
C TYR A 106 -9.29 -8.03 14.04
N VAL A 107 -8.44 -9.08 13.96
CA VAL A 107 -8.81 -10.42 13.50
C VAL A 107 -8.20 -11.45 14.46
N ALA A 108 -9.02 -12.37 14.95
CA ALA A 108 -8.55 -13.46 15.80
C ALA A 108 -7.93 -14.59 14.96
N LYS A 109 -6.79 -15.11 15.39
CA LYS A 109 -6.17 -16.32 14.85
C LYS A 109 -6.82 -17.57 15.49
N PRO A 110 -7.14 -18.63 14.71
CA PRO A 110 -7.01 -18.72 13.25
C PRO A 110 -8.11 -17.95 12.51
N PHE A 111 -7.79 -17.34 11.38
CA PHE A 111 -8.71 -16.54 10.58
C PHE A 111 -8.91 -17.12 9.18
N ASP A 112 -10.05 -16.79 8.60
CA ASP A 112 -10.32 -17.01 7.19
C ASP A 112 -9.63 -15.92 6.34
N LEU A 113 -8.93 -16.33 5.26
CA LEU A 113 -8.20 -15.40 4.40
C LEU A 113 -9.13 -14.43 3.66
N GLU A 114 -10.32 -14.86 3.27
CA GLU A 114 -11.27 -13.98 2.58
C GLU A 114 -11.88 -12.96 3.56
N GLU A 115 -12.10 -13.32 4.83
CA GLU A 115 -12.48 -12.38 5.89
C GLU A 115 -11.38 -11.33 6.09
N LEU A 116 -10.12 -11.77 6.25
CA LEU A 116 -8.98 -10.87 6.40
C LEU A 116 -8.89 -9.90 5.23
N MET A 117 -9.01 -10.41 4.01
CA MET A 117 -8.97 -9.58 2.79
C MET A 117 -10.14 -8.60 2.70
N ALA A 118 -11.33 -8.97 3.18
CA ALA A 118 -12.46 -8.06 3.22
C ALA A 118 -12.23 -6.89 4.19
N ARG A 119 -11.63 -7.17 5.36
CA ARG A 119 -11.28 -6.16 6.36
C ARG A 119 -10.17 -5.22 5.86
N ILE A 120 -9.14 -5.76 5.24
CA ILE A 120 -8.07 -4.97 4.59
C ILE A 120 -8.68 -3.98 3.58
N ARG A 121 -9.54 -4.47 2.68
CA ARG A 121 -10.23 -3.58 1.72
C ARG A 121 -11.07 -2.50 2.40
N ALA A 122 -11.77 -2.84 3.47
CA ALA A 122 -12.58 -1.90 4.23
C ALA A 122 -11.74 -0.80 4.89
N LEU A 123 -10.59 -1.16 5.46
CA LEU A 123 -9.67 -0.22 6.09
C LEU A 123 -9.00 0.71 5.08
N LEU A 124 -8.48 0.16 3.98
CA LEU A 124 -7.86 0.94 2.91
C LEU A 124 -8.85 1.94 2.28
N ARG A 125 -10.15 1.60 2.21
CA ARG A 125 -11.21 2.51 1.77
C ARG A 125 -11.43 3.68 2.72
N ARG A 126 -11.30 3.49 4.04
CA ARG A 126 -11.48 4.57 5.05
C ARG A 126 -10.34 5.59 5.02
N GLY A 127 -9.13 5.17 4.65
CA GLY A 127 -7.94 6.05 4.54
C GLY A 127 -7.98 6.99 3.33
N SER A 128 -8.71 6.66 2.28
CA SER A 128 -9.04 7.57 1.18
C SER A 128 -10.36 8.26 1.50
N SER A 129 -10.32 9.59 1.70
CA SER A 129 -11.51 10.43 1.98
C SER A 129 -12.73 9.94 1.20
N ALA A 130 -13.84 9.77 1.92
CA ALA A 130 -15.06 9.06 1.56
C ALA A 130 -15.84 9.66 0.37
N THR A 131 -15.17 9.94 -0.73
CA THR A 131 -15.82 10.33 -1.98
C THR A 131 -15.04 9.72 -3.14
N THR A 132 -15.65 8.74 -3.77
CA THR A 132 -15.26 8.15 -5.06
C THR A 132 -14.32 6.95 -4.98
N LEU A 133 -14.88 5.80 -5.18
CA LEU A 133 -14.22 4.49 -5.40
C LEU A 133 -13.32 4.46 -6.66
N SER A 134 -13.22 5.55 -7.39
CA SER A 134 -12.42 5.66 -8.61
C SER A 134 -11.50 6.87 -8.54
N LEU A 135 -10.24 6.69 -8.89
CA LEU A 135 -9.30 7.78 -9.15
C LEU A 135 -9.50 8.21 -10.60
N CYS A 136 -9.63 9.53 -10.84
CA CYS A 136 -9.83 10.05 -12.19
C CYS A 136 -8.78 11.11 -12.55
N TRP A 137 -8.39 11.12 -13.84
CA TRP A 137 -7.56 12.14 -14.44
C TRP A 137 -8.01 12.36 -15.89
N GLY A 138 -8.76 13.41 -16.13
CA GLY A 138 -9.45 13.59 -17.42
C GLY A 138 -10.38 12.42 -17.72
N SER A 139 -10.19 11.77 -18.88
CA SER A 139 -10.95 10.58 -19.30
C SER A 139 -10.45 9.26 -18.69
N LEU A 140 -9.36 9.28 -17.92
CA LEU A 140 -8.83 8.09 -17.24
C LEU A 140 -9.59 7.87 -15.94
N LEU A 141 -10.12 6.66 -15.76
CA LEU A 141 -10.71 6.18 -14.50
C LEU A 141 -9.96 4.94 -14.02
N LEU A 142 -9.60 4.92 -12.75
CA LEU A 142 -9.01 3.78 -12.08
C LEU A 142 -9.91 3.36 -10.92
N ASN A 143 -10.20 2.09 -10.82
CA ASN A 143 -10.90 1.51 -9.68
C ASN A 143 -9.93 0.72 -8.78
N PRO A 144 -9.50 1.28 -7.65
CA PRO A 144 -8.55 0.60 -6.75
C PRO A 144 -9.10 -0.68 -6.12
N SER A 145 -10.43 -0.85 -6.08
CA SER A 145 -11.05 -2.03 -5.49
C SER A 145 -11.06 -3.24 -6.43
N THR A 146 -11.18 -3.00 -7.75
CA THR A 146 -11.21 -4.05 -8.78
C THR A 146 -9.93 -4.11 -9.61
N TYR A 147 -9.01 -3.13 -9.42
CA TYR A 147 -7.80 -2.92 -10.24
C TYR A 147 -8.10 -2.73 -11.74
N GLU A 148 -9.31 -2.30 -12.04
CA GLU A 148 -9.70 -1.97 -13.41
C GLU A 148 -9.33 -0.54 -13.75
N ALA A 149 -8.94 -0.34 -15.01
CA ALA A 149 -8.65 0.96 -15.58
C ALA A 149 -9.43 1.13 -16.88
N THR A 150 -10.01 2.31 -17.08
CA THR A 150 -10.65 2.68 -18.36
C THR A 150 -10.16 4.04 -18.82
N TYR A 151 -10.15 4.26 -20.13
CA TYR A 151 -9.92 5.55 -20.76
C TYR A 151 -11.00 5.81 -21.80
N ASP A 152 -11.79 6.87 -21.66
CA ASP A 152 -13.02 7.12 -22.44
C ASP A 152 -13.91 5.86 -22.50
N ASP A 153 -14.21 5.28 -21.33
CA ASP A 153 -14.99 4.05 -21.11
C ASP A 153 -14.42 2.78 -21.77
N LYS A 154 -13.24 2.84 -22.42
CA LYS A 154 -12.57 1.68 -22.98
C LYS A 154 -11.65 1.03 -21.95
N PRO A 155 -11.75 -0.28 -21.72
CA PRO A 155 -10.91 -0.97 -20.75
C PRO A 155 -9.44 -0.95 -21.17
N LEU A 156 -8.55 -0.68 -20.21
CA LEU A 156 -7.11 -0.74 -20.35
C LEU A 156 -6.61 -2.07 -19.79
N ALA A 157 -6.05 -2.93 -20.63
CA ALA A 157 -5.43 -4.19 -20.19
C ALA A 157 -4.04 -3.91 -19.58
N LEU A 158 -4.01 -3.56 -18.29
CA LEU A 158 -2.79 -3.26 -17.56
C LEU A 158 -2.26 -4.50 -16.82
N THR A 159 -0.93 -4.61 -16.76
CA THR A 159 -0.30 -5.52 -15.81
C THR A 159 -0.37 -4.92 -14.39
N PRO A 160 -0.19 -5.72 -13.31
CA PRO A 160 -0.20 -5.23 -11.94
C PRO A 160 0.73 -4.03 -11.70
N LYS A 161 1.95 -4.09 -12.22
CA LYS A 161 2.93 -3.01 -12.04
C LYS A 161 2.59 -1.76 -12.86
N GLU A 162 2.01 -1.93 -14.04
CA GLU A 162 1.51 -0.81 -14.84
C GLU A 162 0.34 -0.10 -14.14
N TYR A 163 -0.60 -0.88 -13.58
CA TYR A 163 -1.70 -0.32 -12.81
C TYR A 163 -1.18 0.48 -11.61
N ALA A 164 -0.29 -0.10 -10.81
CA ALA A 164 0.28 0.55 -9.63
C ALA A 164 1.05 1.84 -9.99
N ILE A 165 1.82 1.85 -11.09
CA ILE A 165 2.49 3.06 -11.57
C ILE A 165 1.46 4.12 -11.99
N LEU A 166 0.42 3.72 -12.72
CA LEU A 166 -0.60 4.64 -13.19
C LEU A 166 -1.42 5.22 -12.04
N GLU A 167 -1.80 4.37 -11.07
CA GLU A 167 -2.47 4.78 -9.83
C GLU A 167 -1.62 5.80 -9.06
N LEU A 168 -0.32 5.53 -8.91
CA LEU A 168 0.61 6.42 -8.26
C LEU A 168 0.72 7.78 -8.96
N LEU A 169 0.77 7.79 -10.29
CA LEU A 169 0.80 9.02 -11.08
C LEU A 169 -0.50 9.82 -10.92
N VAL A 170 -1.68 9.16 -10.96
CA VAL A 170 -2.98 9.82 -10.77
C VAL A 170 -3.10 10.40 -9.37
N ALA A 171 -2.70 9.67 -8.33
CA ALA A 171 -2.73 10.14 -6.95
C ALA A 171 -1.83 11.37 -6.70
N ASN A 172 -0.75 11.53 -7.48
CA ASN A 172 0.16 12.67 -7.38
C ASN A 172 -0.10 13.77 -8.44
N GLY A 173 -0.94 13.51 -9.41
CA GLY A 173 -1.35 14.48 -10.42
C GLY A 173 -0.17 15.08 -11.20
N ARG A 174 -0.01 16.41 -11.14
CA ARG A 174 1.05 17.15 -11.84
C ARG A 174 2.41 17.14 -11.13
N ARG A 175 2.50 16.51 -9.96
CA ARG A 175 3.77 16.39 -9.25
C ARG A 175 4.70 15.44 -10.01
N VAL A 176 5.96 15.85 -10.18
CA VAL A 176 6.98 15.00 -10.81
C VAL A 176 7.43 13.94 -9.81
N LEU A 177 7.36 12.67 -10.23
CA LEU A 177 7.85 11.53 -9.48
C LEU A 177 9.17 11.05 -10.09
N SER A 178 10.22 10.96 -9.29
CA SER A 178 11.49 10.39 -9.73
C SER A 178 11.36 8.87 -9.95
N ARG A 179 12.26 8.29 -10.74
CA ARG A 179 12.27 6.84 -10.95
C ARG A 179 12.49 6.07 -9.67
N SER A 180 13.41 6.54 -8.83
CA SER A 180 13.64 5.96 -7.49
C SER A 180 12.39 6.00 -6.62
N SER A 181 11.68 7.14 -6.59
CA SER A 181 10.41 7.25 -5.84
C SER A 181 9.32 6.32 -6.37
N ILE A 182 9.25 6.09 -7.68
CA ILE A 182 8.32 5.11 -8.27
C ILE A 182 8.72 3.69 -7.84
N ILE A 183 10.01 3.34 -7.87
CA ILE A 183 10.49 2.03 -7.41
C ILE A 183 10.12 1.82 -5.94
N GLU A 184 10.47 2.75 -5.07
CA GLU A 184 10.18 2.66 -3.62
C GLU A 184 8.70 2.46 -3.31
N GLN A 185 7.78 2.98 -4.13
CA GLN A 185 6.35 2.91 -3.88
C GLN A 185 5.64 1.75 -4.61
N VAL A 186 6.23 1.20 -5.66
CA VAL A 186 5.60 0.17 -6.51
C VAL A 186 6.23 -1.21 -6.35
N TRP A 187 7.44 -1.30 -5.80
CA TRP A 187 8.11 -2.58 -5.51
C TRP A 187 8.42 -2.72 -4.03
N SER A 188 8.47 -3.97 -3.54
CA SER A 188 8.92 -4.27 -2.19
C SER A 188 10.42 -4.00 -2.06
N THR A 189 10.88 -3.88 -0.83
CA THR A 189 12.31 -3.63 -0.52
C THR A 189 13.21 -4.75 -1.06
N ASP A 190 12.71 -5.99 -1.01
CA ASP A 190 13.46 -7.19 -1.43
C ASP A 190 13.45 -7.40 -2.96
N ASP A 191 12.51 -6.78 -3.68
CA ASP A 191 12.34 -6.92 -5.14
C ASP A 191 12.52 -5.57 -5.86
N SER A 192 13.50 -4.78 -5.44
CA SER A 192 13.77 -3.47 -6.03
C SER A 192 14.47 -3.60 -7.38
N PRO A 193 13.80 -3.27 -8.50
CA PRO A 193 14.40 -3.36 -9.83
C PRO A 193 15.31 -2.17 -10.11
N VAL A 194 16.05 -2.26 -11.23
CA VAL A 194 16.82 -1.12 -11.77
C VAL A 194 15.89 -0.08 -12.39
N GLU A 195 16.31 1.18 -12.42
CA GLU A 195 15.52 2.31 -12.98
C GLU A 195 15.04 2.10 -14.43
N GLU A 196 15.73 1.28 -15.21
CA GLU A 196 15.36 0.97 -16.59
C GLU A 196 14.03 0.20 -16.67
N THR A 197 13.70 -0.58 -15.63
CA THR A 197 12.41 -1.28 -15.52
C THR A 197 11.25 -0.29 -15.49
N VAL A 198 11.40 0.83 -14.77
CA VAL A 198 10.39 1.90 -14.75
C VAL A 198 10.18 2.49 -16.14
N ARG A 199 11.26 2.73 -16.89
CA ARG A 199 11.16 3.24 -18.28
C ARG A 199 10.38 2.29 -19.18
N SER A 200 10.64 0.99 -19.06
CA SER A 200 9.93 -0.03 -19.83
C SER A 200 8.44 -0.04 -19.54
N HIS A 201 8.04 0.03 -18.28
CA HIS A 201 6.62 0.12 -17.89
C HIS A 201 5.97 1.43 -18.36
N ILE A 202 6.64 2.57 -18.23
CA ILE A 202 6.13 3.86 -18.73
C ILE A 202 5.95 3.82 -20.25
N LYS A 203 6.89 3.20 -21.00
CA LYS A 203 6.75 3.02 -22.44
C LYS A 203 5.52 2.19 -22.79
N SER A 204 5.32 1.07 -22.11
CA SER A 204 4.16 0.20 -22.31
C SER A 204 2.84 0.91 -21.95
N LEU A 205 2.81 1.62 -20.82
CA LEU A 205 1.65 2.43 -20.41
C LEU A 205 1.27 3.47 -21.48
N ARG A 206 2.23 4.22 -22.00
CA ARG A 206 1.99 5.19 -23.06
C ARG A 206 1.40 4.55 -24.31
N GLN A 207 1.89 3.37 -24.71
CA GLN A 207 1.35 2.65 -25.86
C GLN A 207 -0.11 2.24 -25.64
N LYS A 208 -0.44 1.70 -24.46
CA LYS A 208 -1.80 1.28 -24.12
C LYS A 208 -2.76 2.46 -24.03
N LEU A 209 -2.35 3.55 -23.39
CA LEU A 209 -3.12 4.79 -23.30
C LEU A 209 -3.36 5.40 -24.69
N LYS A 210 -2.33 5.50 -25.53
CA LYS A 210 -2.43 6.00 -26.91
C LYS A 210 -3.39 5.15 -27.74
N PHE A 211 -3.33 3.82 -27.60
CA PHE A 211 -4.24 2.91 -28.30
C PHE A 211 -5.70 3.14 -27.90
N SER A 212 -5.96 3.56 -26.67
CA SER A 212 -7.29 3.88 -26.16
C SER A 212 -7.74 5.32 -26.47
N GLY A 213 -6.86 6.14 -27.08
CA GLY A 213 -7.19 7.51 -27.50
C GLY A 213 -6.56 8.63 -26.68
N ALA A 214 -5.72 8.31 -25.70
CA ALA A 214 -5.01 9.32 -24.92
C ALA A 214 -3.95 10.06 -25.75
N ALA A 215 -3.67 11.31 -25.37
CA ALA A 215 -2.60 12.10 -25.98
C ALA A 215 -1.23 11.40 -25.79
N GLU A 216 -0.30 11.56 -26.75
CA GLU A 216 1.05 10.96 -26.66
C GLU A 216 1.84 11.41 -25.43
N ASP A 217 1.58 12.59 -24.97
CA ASP A 217 2.23 13.23 -23.81
C ASP A 217 1.38 13.15 -22.52
N PHE A 218 0.36 12.29 -22.48
CA PHE A 218 -0.49 12.07 -21.29
C PHE A 218 0.35 11.75 -20.04
N ILE A 219 1.41 10.93 -20.20
CA ILE A 219 2.47 10.78 -19.20
C ILE A 219 3.69 11.53 -19.73
N GLU A 220 3.98 12.70 -19.16
CA GLU A 220 5.11 13.53 -19.55
C GLU A 220 6.42 13.04 -18.91
N THR A 221 7.52 13.07 -19.68
CA THR A 221 8.88 12.93 -19.13
C THR A 221 9.43 14.31 -18.80
N VAL A 222 9.74 14.55 -17.55
CA VAL A 222 10.48 15.72 -17.11
C VAL A 222 11.96 15.33 -17.06
N HIS A 223 12.72 15.78 -18.07
CA HIS A 223 14.12 15.37 -18.24
C HIS A 223 14.96 15.57 -16.98
N GLY A 224 15.70 14.54 -16.59
CA GLY A 224 16.54 14.54 -15.40
C GLY A 224 15.78 14.39 -14.06
N LEU A 225 14.44 14.52 -14.03
CA LEU A 225 13.65 14.49 -12.80
C LEU A 225 12.73 13.27 -12.70
N GLY A 226 12.02 12.88 -13.78
CA GLY A 226 11.11 11.76 -13.70
C GLY A 226 9.87 11.88 -14.60
N TYR A 227 8.72 11.51 -14.07
CA TYR A 227 7.44 11.42 -14.80
C TYR A 227 6.31 12.11 -14.05
N ARG A 228 5.33 12.63 -14.78
CA ARG A 228 4.07 13.15 -14.25
C ARG A 228 2.93 13.01 -15.26
N LEU A 229 1.70 13.23 -14.84
CA LEU A 229 0.58 13.43 -15.75
C LEU A 229 0.52 14.89 -16.23
N LYS A 230 0.06 15.09 -17.46
CA LYS A 230 -0.07 16.41 -18.07
C LYS A 230 -1.46 17.01 -17.88
#